data_aa147e404dfeffd84a57f18e058c54c8
#
_entry.id   aa147e404dfeffd84a57f18e058c54c8
#
_cell.length_a   1.000
_cell.length_b   1.000
_cell.length_c   1.000
_cell.angle_alpha   90.00
_cell.angle_beta   90.00
_cell.angle_gamma   90.00
#
_symmetry.space_group_name_H-M   'P 1'
#
loop_
_entity.id
_entity.type
_entity.pdbx_description
1 polymer ?
#
loop_
_entity_poly.entity_id
_entity_poly.type
_entity_poly.pdbx_seq_one_letter_code
_entity_poly.pdbx_strand_id
1 'polypeptide(L)' 'MGKSDKTIAKMRNNPRDWRIEQLKTVADAYGVAYRQPGTSHVTFRHPNGAKLTVPAHRPIQPEYIKKFVRLMTQGIGD' A
#
# COMPACT_ATOMS: atom_id res chain seq x y z
N MET A 1 -11.68 8.45 13.19
CA MET A 1 -11.37 7.85 11.91
C MET A 1 -10.70 8.85 10.99
N GLY A 2 -9.57 8.49 10.44
CA GLY A 2 -8.81 9.38 9.60
C GLY A 2 -9.15 9.22 8.12
N LYS A 3 -8.59 10.12 7.31
CA LYS A 3 -8.72 10.07 5.86
C LYS A 3 -8.20 8.75 5.29
N SER A 4 -7.18 8.16 5.92
CA SER A 4 -6.57 6.93 5.44
C SER A 4 -7.49 5.73 5.56
N ASP A 5 -8.35 5.69 6.58
CA ASP A 5 -9.35 4.63 6.70
C ASP A 5 -10.35 4.70 5.55
N LYS A 6 -10.75 5.91 5.16
CA LYS A 6 -11.65 6.11 4.02
C LYS A 6 -10.96 5.70 2.73
N THR A 7 -9.67 6.04 2.58
CA THR A 7 -8.89 5.66 1.41
C THR A 7 -8.78 4.14 1.29
N ILE A 8 -8.51 3.45 2.39
CA ILE A 8 -8.45 1.98 2.43
C ILE A 8 -9.80 1.38 2.00
N ALA A 9 -10.91 1.95 2.48
CA ALA A 9 -12.23 1.48 2.08
C ALA A 9 -12.46 1.66 0.58
N LYS A 10 -12.02 2.78 0.02
CA LYS A 10 -12.11 3.02 -1.43
C LYS A 10 -11.26 2.03 -2.22
N MET A 11 -10.04 1.73 -1.74
CA MET A 11 -9.17 0.75 -2.38
C MET A 11 -9.79 -0.64 -2.37
N ARG A 12 -10.45 -0.99 -1.27
CA ARG A 12 -11.13 -2.28 -1.14
C ARG A 12 -12.29 -2.41 -2.11
N ASN A 13 -13.08 -1.34 -2.26
CA ASN A 13 -14.22 -1.32 -3.19
C ASN A 13 -13.78 -1.22 -4.64
N ASN A 14 -12.74 -0.45 -4.92
CA ASN A 14 -12.25 -0.26 -6.28
C ASN A 14 -10.72 -0.25 -6.28
N PRO A 15 -10.09 -1.40 -6.55
CA PRO A 15 -8.62 -1.50 -6.53
C PRO A 15 -7.95 -1.00 -7.81
N ARG A 16 -8.63 -0.18 -8.60
CA ARG A 16 -8.11 0.33 -9.87
C ARG A 16 -7.76 1.82 -9.77
N ASP A 17 -6.86 2.26 -10.66
CA ASP A 17 -6.50 3.66 -10.83
C ASP A 17 -5.83 4.28 -9.60
N TRP A 18 -5.05 3.49 -8.89
CA TRP A 18 -4.28 3.97 -7.74
C TRP A 18 -2.84 4.21 -8.14
N ARG A 19 -2.22 5.21 -7.50
CA ARG A 19 -0.83 5.58 -7.73
C ARG A 19 0.00 5.30 -6.51
N ILE A 20 1.30 5.11 -6.71
CA ILE A 20 2.21 4.76 -5.61
C ILE A 20 2.25 5.85 -4.54
N GLU A 21 2.11 7.12 -4.92
CA GLU A 21 2.10 8.24 -3.97
C GLU A 21 0.95 8.11 -2.97
N GLN A 22 -0.20 7.62 -3.43
CA GLN A 22 -1.36 7.39 -2.56
C GLN A 22 -1.10 6.26 -1.57
N LEU A 23 -0.41 5.20 -2.02
CA LEU A 23 -0.03 4.10 -1.14
C LEU A 23 0.95 4.58 -0.06
N LYS A 24 1.92 5.40 -0.43
CA LYS A 24 2.88 5.96 0.53
C LYS A 24 2.17 6.81 1.58
N THR A 25 1.21 7.62 1.18
CA THR A 25 0.45 8.45 2.11
C THR A 25 -0.31 7.60 3.12
N VAL A 26 -0.96 6.54 2.66
CA VAL A 26 -1.68 5.62 3.54
C VAL A 26 -0.70 4.90 4.48
N ALA A 27 0.44 4.44 3.95
CA ALA A 27 1.45 3.76 4.77
C ALA A 27 1.96 4.67 5.88
N ASP A 28 2.21 5.95 5.58
CA ASP A 28 2.63 6.91 6.60
C ASP A 28 1.60 7.01 7.73
N ALA A 29 0.32 7.08 7.38
CA ALA A 29 -0.75 7.19 8.36
C ALA A 29 -0.90 5.93 9.22
N TYR A 30 -0.56 4.77 8.67
CA TYR A 30 -0.64 3.49 9.39
C TYR A 30 0.66 3.12 10.10
N GLY A 31 1.68 3.97 10.01
CA GLY A 31 2.98 3.67 10.63
C GLY A 31 3.75 2.57 9.93
N VAL A 32 3.49 2.35 8.66
CA VAL A 32 4.18 1.35 7.84
C VAL A 32 5.32 2.01 7.09
N ALA A 33 6.54 1.54 7.31
CA ALA A 33 7.71 2.07 6.62
C ALA A 33 7.74 1.61 5.16
N TYR A 34 8.44 2.36 4.33
CA TYR A 34 8.64 1.95 2.94
C TYR A 34 9.99 2.41 2.44
N ARG A 35 10.50 1.71 1.43
CA ARG A 35 11.75 2.05 0.77
C ARG A 35 11.57 1.95 -0.73
N GLN A 36 12.21 2.87 -1.44
CA GLN A 36 12.23 2.87 -2.90
C GLN A 36 13.68 3.09 -3.34
N PRO A 37 14.50 2.02 -3.35
CA PRO A 37 15.91 2.15 -3.68
C PRO A 37 16.17 2.58 -5.12
N GLY A 38 15.20 2.38 -6.00
CA GLY A 38 15.22 2.88 -7.37
C GLY A 38 13.91 3.58 -7.68
N THR A 39 13.47 3.51 -8.92
CA THR A 39 12.22 4.12 -9.36
C THR A 39 11.12 3.10 -9.66
N SER A 40 11.48 1.81 -9.73
CA SER A 40 10.60 0.78 -10.27
C SER A 40 9.75 0.07 -9.22
N HIS A 41 10.23 -0.04 -7.98
CA HIS A 41 9.57 -0.81 -6.95
C HIS A 41 9.63 -0.12 -5.61
N VAL A 42 8.56 -0.24 -4.82
CA VAL A 42 8.51 0.24 -3.44
C VAL A 42 8.22 -0.94 -2.54
N THR A 43 9.05 -1.14 -1.50
CA THR A 43 8.83 -2.18 -0.51
C THR A 43 8.23 -1.55 0.74
N PHE A 44 7.02 -1.98 1.10
CA PHE A 44 6.35 -1.59 2.33
C PHE A 44 6.64 -2.63 3.41
N ARG A 45 6.96 -2.15 4.60
CA ARG A 45 7.30 -3.02 5.72
C ARG A 45 6.47 -2.67 6.95
N HIS A 46 5.61 -3.60 7.33
CA HIS A 46 4.80 -3.46 8.54
C HIS A 46 5.67 -3.62 9.78
N PRO A 47 5.33 -2.94 10.92
CA PRO A 47 6.07 -3.11 12.16
C PRO A 47 6.18 -4.57 12.66
N ASN A 48 5.24 -5.43 12.28
CA ASN A 48 5.29 -6.84 12.64
C ASN A 48 6.27 -7.66 11.78
N GLY A 49 6.95 -7.04 10.83
CA GLY A 49 7.91 -7.71 9.94
C GLY A 49 7.37 -8.13 8.60
N ALA A 50 6.05 -8.06 8.40
CA ALA A 50 5.45 -8.38 7.10
C ALA A 50 5.88 -7.36 6.04
N LYS A 51 6.10 -7.83 4.82
CA LYS A 51 6.59 -6.99 3.71
C LYS A 51 5.73 -7.19 2.47
N LEU A 52 5.69 -6.16 1.65
CA LEU A 52 5.07 -6.22 0.33
C LEU A 52 5.85 -5.33 -0.62
N THR A 53 6.29 -5.89 -1.74
CA THR A 53 6.94 -5.10 -2.79
C THR A 53 5.93 -4.82 -3.89
N VAL A 54 5.75 -3.55 -4.22
CA VAL A 54 4.77 -3.08 -5.19
C VAL A 54 5.50 -2.40 -6.35
N PRO A 55 5.27 -2.84 -7.60
CA PRO A 55 5.78 -2.11 -8.75
C PRO A 55 5.17 -0.71 -8.82
N ALA A 56 6.01 0.29 -9.02
CA ALA A 56 5.58 1.69 -9.04
C ALA A 56 5.05 2.13 -10.41
N HIS A 57 4.46 1.22 -11.16
CA HIS A 57 3.87 1.52 -12.46
C HIS A 57 2.53 2.24 -12.31
N ARG A 58 2.18 3.03 -13.28
CA ARG A 58 0.90 3.75 -13.31
C ARG A 58 -0.02 3.14 -14.33
N PRO A 59 -1.24 2.75 -13.91
CA PRO A 59 -1.69 2.64 -12.51
C PRO A 59 -1.14 1.38 -11.84
N ILE A 60 -1.20 1.34 -10.53
CA ILE A 60 -0.83 0.14 -9.77
C ILE A 60 -1.84 -0.96 -10.10
N GLN A 61 -1.36 -2.17 -10.35
CA GLN A 61 -2.23 -3.28 -10.68
C GLN A 61 -3.15 -3.63 -9.51
N PRO A 62 -4.43 -3.98 -9.80
CA PRO A 62 -5.41 -4.25 -8.73
C PRO A 62 -4.98 -5.31 -7.73
N GLU A 63 -4.25 -6.34 -8.15
CA GLU A 63 -3.78 -7.38 -7.23
C GLU A 63 -2.87 -6.82 -6.15
N TYR A 64 -2.04 -5.83 -6.48
CA TYR A 64 -1.16 -5.19 -5.51
C TYR A 64 -1.92 -4.28 -4.57
N ILE A 65 -2.98 -3.65 -5.06
CA ILE A 65 -3.83 -2.84 -4.18
C ILE A 65 -4.52 -3.72 -3.14
N LYS A 66 -5.02 -4.87 -3.54
CA LYS A 66 -5.63 -5.83 -2.60
C LYS A 66 -4.61 -6.30 -1.56
N LYS A 67 -3.40 -6.62 -1.99
CA LYS A 67 -2.32 -7.03 -1.08
C LYS A 67 -1.93 -5.90 -0.15
N PHE A 68 -1.87 -4.68 -0.64
CA PHE A 68 -1.56 -3.50 0.15
C PHE A 68 -2.60 -3.29 1.24
N VAL A 69 -3.88 -3.39 0.91
CA VAL A 69 -4.96 -3.26 1.89
C VAL A 69 -4.80 -4.31 3.00
N ARG A 70 -4.47 -5.55 2.64
CA ARG A 70 -4.25 -6.62 3.64
C ARG A 70 -3.06 -6.30 4.54
N LEU A 71 -1.99 -5.77 3.98
CA LEU A 71 -0.84 -5.39 4.77
C LEU A 71 -1.21 -4.29 5.77
N MET A 72 -1.95 -3.26 5.32
CA MET A 72 -2.33 -2.14 6.18
C MET A 72 -3.30 -2.56 7.28
N THR A 73 -4.31 -3.37 6.95
CA THR A 73 -5.40 -3.68 7.88
C THR A 73 -5.16 -4.94 8.71
N GLN A 74 -4.40 -5.90 8.20
CA GLN A 74 -4.20 -7.19 8.85
C GLN A 74 -2.73 -7.52 9.15
N GLY A 75 -1.81 -6.70 8.65
CA GLY A 75 -0.39 -6.97 8.82
C GLY A 75 0.09 -8.22 8.10
N ILE A 76 -0.59 -8.62 7.03
CA ILE A 76 -0.23 -9.79 6.24
C ILE A 76 0.57 -9.34 5.03
N GLY A 77 1.78 -9.83 4.91
CA GLY A 77 2.65 -9.55 3.77
C GLY A 77 2.50 -10.58 2.67
N ASP A 78 3.33 -10.42 1.68
CA ASP A 78 3.37 -11.32 0.53
C ASP A 78 4.63 -12.18 0.59
#